data_166fe2824ef32bfddd3dc117793c8b1c
#
_entry.id   166fe2824ef32bfddd3dc117793c8b1c
#
_cell.length_a   1.000
_cell.length_b   1.000
_cell.length_c   1.000
_cell.angle_alpha   90.00
_cell.angle_beta   90.00
_cell.angle_gamma   90.00
#
_symmetry.space_group_name_H-M   'P 1'
#
loop_
_entity.id
_entity.type
_entity.pdbx_description
1 polymer ?
#
loop_
_entity_poly.entity_id
_entity_poly.type
_entity_poly.pdbx_seq_one_letter_code
_entity_poly.pdbx_strand_id
1 'polypeptide(L)'
;MTPRELANSICDTLHRNGHQALLVGGCVRDLLLGREPADFDVATDATPEHVMSLFPESVGVGAQFGVVLVPRDGAKVEVATFRSDVGYSDGRHPDRVVYSTTAKEDVQRRDFTINGLLMRQDTGEVLDFVGGQADLKAGILRAIGEPSRRFAEDKLRMLRAVRFAARFHFTIEHSTFAAIRRHATEISRVSAERVRDELTKLLTEGAAGRSFELLDDTGLLPQVLPETAAMKGIEQPPQFHPEGDVWIHTRLMIEKLPAGCSPTLAWGVLLHDIGKPPTFKPASETGDRIRFDGHVDVGVRMAEDICKRLRFSNEETQQIAALVANHMRFKDVENMRASTLKRFARLPHFDEHLELHRLDCLSSHGQLQSYEFVQRFLAETPPEQVQPPRLLTGDDLQQMGYVPGPLFSEILRSLEDAQLEGRVQDKEGATKYVRMRFGQPARKIRGFGA
;
A
#
# COMPACT_ATOMS: atom_id res chain seq x y z
N MET A 1 28.97 -0.79 2.62
CA MET A 1 28.97 -1.95 1.68
C MET A 1 27.64 -2.03 0.99
N THR A 2 27.58 -2.24 -0.32
CA THR A 2 26.34 -2.45 -1.06
C THR A 2 25.85 -3.90 -0.91
N PRO A 3 24.54 -4.19 -1.13
CA PRO A 3 24.04 -5.57 -1.11
C PRO A 3 24.79 -6.49 -2.10
N ARG A 4 25.17 -5.96 -3.27
CA ARG A 4 25.96 -6.68 -4.29
C ARG A 4 27.35 -7.05 -3.80
N GLU A 5 28.05 -6.08 -3.19
CA GLU A 5 29.39 -6.32 -2.62
C GLU A 5 29.35 -7.37 -1.51
N LEU A 6 28.31 -7.31 -0.66
CA LEU A 6 28.12 -8.29 0.41
C LEU A 6 27.84 -9.68 -0.18
N ALA A 7 26.92 -9.81 -1.14
CA ALA A 7 26.62 -11.08 -1.79
C ALA A 7 27.86 -11.70 -2.45
N ASN A 8 28.67 -10.89 -3.13
CA ASN A 8 29.94 -11.33 -3.71
C ASN A 8 30.92 -11.83 -2.63
N SER A 9 31.08 -11.09 -1.53
CA SER A 9 31.95 -11.50 -0.39
C SER A 9 31.47 -12.81 0.24
N ILE A 10 30.14 -13.02 0.34
CA ILE A 10 29.56 -14.27 0.84
C ILE A 10 29.88 -15.43 -0.11
N CYS A 11 29.67 -15.26 -1.42
CA CYS A 11 30.01 -16.27 -2.42
C CYS A 11 31.48 -16.66 -2.35
N ASP A 12 32.40 -15.68 -2.29
CA ASP A 12 33.83 -15.92 -2.19
C ASP A 12 34.23 -16.70 -0.91
N THR A 13 33.54 -16.38 0.21
CA THR A 13 33.81 -17.07 1.48
C THR A 13 33.32 -18.51 1.45
N LEU A 14 32.14 -18.76 0.89
CA LEU A 14 31.60 -20.11 0.73
C LEU A 14 32.46 -20.95 -0.24
N HIS A 15 32.89 -20.38 -1.36
CA HIS A 15 33.79 -21.07 -2.31
C HIS A 15 35.14 -21.45 -1.68
N ARG A 16 35.76 -20.55 -0.90
CA ARG A 16 37.00 -20.83 -0.19
C ARG A 16 36.88 -21.96 0.84
N ASN A 17 35.66 -22.20 1.33
CA ASN A 17 35.35 -23.29 2.25
C ASN A 17 34.79 -24.54 1.55
N GLY A 18 34.90 -24.62 0.21
CA GLY A 18 34.58 -25.83 -0.56
C GLY A 18 33.09 -25.97 -0.92
N HIS A 19 32.30 -24.90 -0.74
CA HIS A 19 30.86 -24.90 -1.06
C HIS A 19 30.55 -24.28 -2.41
N GLN A 20 29.47 -24.71 -3.04
CA GLN A 20 28.85 -23.98 -4.14
C GLN A 20 28.14 -22.75 -3.59
N ALA A 21 28.26 -21.63 -4.27
CA ALA A 21 27.53 -20.40 -3.98
C ALA A 21 27.16 -19.68 -5.27
N LEU A 22 25.90 -19.36 -5.43
CA LEU A 22 25.34 -18.78 -6.65
C LEU A 22 24.39 -17.62 -6.28
N LEU A 23 24.44 -16.54 -7.04
CA LEU A 23 23.34 -15.55 -6.99
C LEU A 23 22.08 -16.20 -7.53
N VAL A 24 20.88 -15.86 -7.00
CA VAL A 24 19.66 -16.59 -7.33
C VAL A 24 18.41 -15.71 -7.33
N GLY A 25 17.47 -16.07 -8.21
CA GLY A 25 16.11 -15.52 -8.16
C GLY A 25 15.98 -14.11 -8.71
N GLY A 26 15.40 -13.22 -7.92
CA GLY A 26 15.06 -11.86 -8.34
C GLY A 26 16.24 -11.04 -8.83
N CYS A 27 17.39 -11.13 -8.16
CA CYS A 27 18.58 -10.37 -8.54
C CYS A 27 19.12 -10.81 -9.91
N VAL A 28 19.13 -12.10 -10.20
CA VAL A 28 19.61 -12.62 -11.51
C VAL A 28 18.68 -12.17 -12.64
N ARG A 29 17.37 -12.27 -12.43
CA ARG A 29 16.37 -11.76 -13.39
C ARG A 29 16.57 -10.28 -13.66
N ASP A 30 16.69 -9.46 -12.60
CA ASP A 30 16.78 -8.01 -12.73
C ASP A 30 18.10 -7.59 -13.42
N LEU A 31 19.21 -8.24 -13.10
CA LEU A 31 20.49 -8.06 -13.83
C LEU A 31 20.35 -8.37 -15.32
N LEU A 32 19.69 -9.47 -15.69
CA LEU A 32 19.46 -9.84 -17.08
C LEU A 32 18.53 -8.89 -17.83
N LEU A 33 17.63 -8.19 -17.09
CA LEU A 33 16.80 -7.13 -17.62
C LEU A 33 17.51 -5.76 -17.68
N GLY A 34 18.79 -5.69 -17.30
CA GLY A 34 19.55 -4.44 -17.23
C GLY A 34 19.08 -3.49 -16.11
N ARG A 35 18.46 -4.03 -15.07
CA ARG A 35 18.00 -3.29 -13.89
C ARG A 35 18.93 -3.56 -12.72
N GLU A 36 19.19 -2.55 -11.88
CA GLU A 36 19.93 -2.77 -10.63
C GLU A 36 18.98 -3.43 -9.61
N PRO A 37 19.34 -4.62 -9.08
CA PRO A 37 18.54 -5.28 -8.05
C PRO A 37 18.54 -4.51 -6.74
N ALA A 38 17.40 -4.44 -6.07
CA ALA A 38 17.30 -3.87 -4.72
C ALA A 38 17.88 -4.81 -3.67
N ASP A 39 17.67 -6.12 -3.83
CA ASP A 39 18.11 -7.16 -2.92
C ASP A 39 18.91 -8.23 -3.69
N PHE A 40 19.87 -8.85 -3.02
CA PHE A 40 20.65 -9.97 -3.55
C PHE A 40 20.47 -11.18 -2.65
N ASP A 41 20.20 -12.33 -3.26
CA ASP A 41 20.07 -13.63 -2.60
C ASP A 41 21.16 -14.57 -3.07
N VAL A 42 21.70 -15.37 -2.16
CA VAL A 42 22.70 -16.40 -2.44
C VAL A 42 22.11 -17.78 -2.15
N ALA A 43 22.31 -18.72 -3.06
CA ALA A 43 21.96 -20.11 -2.85
C ALA A 43 23.23 -20.97 -2.79
N THR A 44 23.31 -21.93 -1.84
CA THR A 44 24.50 -22.72 -1.53
C THR A 44 24.15 -24.17 -1.15
N ASP A 45 25.10 -25.09 -1.26
CA ASP A 45 25.01 -26.43 -0.70
C ASP A 45 25.46 -26.50 0.77
N ALA A 46 25.98 -25.39 1.34
CA ALA A 46 26.28 -25.29 2.77
C ALA A 46 24.99 -25.36 3.60
N THR A 47 25.01 -26.13 4.69
CA THR A 47 23.87 -26.15 5.64
C THR A 47 23.74 -24.82 6.40
N PRO A 48 22.57 -24.50 6.95
CA PRO A 48 22.39 -23.27 7.73
C PRO A 48 23.39 -23.14 8.91
N GLU A 49 23.68 -24.25 9.59
CA GLU A 49 24.63 -24.27 10.69
C GLU A 49 26.03 -23.92 10.20
N HIS A 50 26.41 -24.42 9.02
CA HIS A 50 27.73 -24.11 8.45
C HIS A 50 27.80 -22.67 8.01
N VAL A 51 26.73 -22.13 7.36
CA VAL A 51 26.66 -20.71 7.02
C VAL A 51 26.80 -19.83 8.26
N MET A 52 26.05 -20.13 9.33
CA MET A 52 26.16 -19.38 10.60
C MET A 52 27.55 -19.48 11.24
N SER A 53 28.28 -20.59 11.07
CA SER A 53 29.65 -20.73 11.57
C SER A 53 30.66 -19.87 10.79
N LEU A 54 30.42 -19.66 9.49
CA LEU A 54 31.25 -18.82 8.61
C LEU A 54 30.94 -17.32 8.75
N PHE A 55 29.74 -17.00 9.17
CA PHE A 55 29.23 -15.62 9.33
C PHE A 55 28.63 -15.45 10.74
N PRO A 56 29.46 -15.20 11.77
CA PRO A 56 28.99 -15.12 13.16
C PRO A 56 27.93 -14.03 13.43
N GLU A 57 27.89 -12.97 12.60
CA GLU A 57 26.91 -11.90 12.66
C GLU A 57 25.54 -12.30 12.11
N SER A 58 25.43 -13.48 11.50
CA SER A 58 24.20 -13.93 10.84
C SER A 58 23.06 -14.28 11.80
N VAL A 59 21.83 -14.18 11.30
CA VAL A 59 20.60 -14.48 12.04
C VAL A 59 19.80 -15.56 11.30
N GLY A 60 19.41 -16.60 12.01
CA GLY A 60 18.59 -17.69 11.46
C GLY A 60 17.13 -17.32 11.30
N VAL A 61 16.78 -16.39 10.40
CA VAL A 61 15.41 -15.90 10.19
C VAL A 61 14.45 -16.98 9.64
N GLY A 62 14.96 -18.07 9.16
CA GLY A 62 14.21 -19.19 8.61
C GLY A 62 15.09 -20.45 8.60
N ALA A 63 15.95 -20.62 9.59
CA ALA A 63 16.92 -21.71 9.65
C ALA A 63 16.25 -23.09 9.51
N GLN A 64 15.07 -23.28 10.08
CA GLN A 64 14.26 -24.49 9.90
C GLN A 64 13.82 -24.73 8.44
N PHE A 65 13.85 -23.69 7.61
CA PHE A 65 13.58 -23.75 6.16
C PHE A 65 14.85 -23.52 5.33
N GLY A 66 16.03 -23.56 5.94
CA GLY A 66 17.29 -23.44 5.22
C GLY A 66 17.71 -22.02 4.83
N VAL A 67 17.17 -20.96 5.46
CA VAL A 67 17.50 -19.57 5.14
C VAL A 67 18.16 -18.87 6.32
N VAL A 68 19.31 -18.24 6.06
CA VAL A 68 20.10 -17.46 7.01
C VAL A 68 20.27 -16.05 6.47
N LEU A 69 19.97 -15.03 7.28
CA LEU A 69 20.21 -13.63 6.95
C LEU A 69 21.61 -13.22 7.42
N VAL A 70 22.43 -12.70 6.53
CA VAL A 70 23.77 -12.17 6.83
C VAL A 70 23.72 -10.64 6.71
N PRO A 71 23.70 -9.91 7.86
CA PRO A 71 23.82 -8.46 7.87
C PRO A 71 25.29 -8.04 7.96
N ARG A 72 25.70 -7.00 7.21
CA ARG A 72 27.04 -6.39 7.33
C ARG A 72 27.03 -4.96 6.79
N ASP A 73 27.60 -4.00 7.55
CA ASP A 73 27.76 -2.60 7.16
C ASP A 73 26.49 -1.93 6.57
N GLY A 74 25.33 -2.21 7.17
CA GLY A 74 24.04 -1.68 6.73
C GLY A 74 23.40 -2.42 5.54
N ALA A 75 24.12 -3.33 4.88
CA ALA A 75 23.55 -4.25 3.88
C ALA A 75 23.09 -5.55 4.53
N LYS A 76 22.22 -6.28 3.85
CA LYS A 76 21.77 -7.61 4.26
C LYS A 76 21.59 -8.51 3.04
N VAL A 77 21.95 -9.79 3.16
CA VAL A 77 21.80 -10.80 2.11
C VAL A 77 21.19 -12.06 2.71
N GLU A 78 20.19 -12.63 2.03
CA GLU A 78 19.65 -13.94 2.39
C GLU A 78 20.51 -15.04 1.74
N VAL A 79 20.95 -16.00 2.55
CA VAL A 79 21.69 -17.19 2.12
C VAL A 79 20.81 -18.40 2.31
N ALA A 80 20.39 -19.02 1.20
CA ALA A 80 19.50 -20.16 1.19
C ALA A 80 20.25 -21.45 0.89
N THR A 81 20.13 -22.46 1.74
CA THR A 81 20.62 -23.81 1.44
C THR A 81 19.80 -24.46 0.35
N PHE A 82 20.44 -25.09 -0.65
CA PHE A 82 19.74 -25.89 -1.65
C PHE A 82 18.85 -26.94 -0.99
N ARG A 83 17.63 -27.03 -1.45
CA ARG A 83 16.67 -27.95 -0.85
C ARG A 83 15.62 -28.45 -1.83
N SER A 84 15.03 -29.57 -1.53
CA SER A 84 13.75 -30.01 -2.07
C SER A 84 12.71 -29.98 -0.96
N ASP A 85 11.50 -29.61 -1.30
CA ASP A 85 10.38 -29.49 -0.40
C ASP A 85 9.47 -30.71 -0.54
N VAL A 86 9.03 -31.31 0.59
CA VAL A 86 8.16 -32.49 0.62
C VAL A 86 6.90 -32.18 1.37
N GLY A 87 5.75 -32.36 0.69
CA GLY A 87 4.43 -32.05 1.27
C GLY A 87 4.18 -30.56 1.49
N TYR A 88 2.89 -30.20 1.55
CA TYR A 88 2.44 -28.82 1.82
C TYR A 88 1.04 -28.89 2.42
N SER A 89 0.91 -29.49 3.61
CA SER A 89 -0.38 -29.73 4.25
C SER A 89 -1.10 -28.42 4.63
N ASP A 90 -0.34 -27.36 4.96
CA ASP A 90 -0.90 -26.05 5.30
C ASP A 90 -1.07 -25.11 4.08
N GLY A 91 -0.65 -25.56 2.87
CA GLY A 91 -0.70 -24.76 1.64
C GLY A 91 0.29 -23.57 1.61
N ARG A 92 1.38 -23.62 2.41
CA ARG A 92 2.41 -22.59 2.46
C ARG A 92 3.81 -23.14 2.74
N HIS A 93 3.94 -23.88 3.84
CA HIS A 93 5.23 -24.40 4.28
C HIS A 93 5.34 -25.85 3.88
N PRO A 94 6.53 -26.30 3.46
CA PRO A 94 6.74 -27.72 3.25
C PRO A 94 6.62 -28.44 4.60
N ASP A 95 5.97 -29.61 4.61
CA ASP A 95 5.86 -30.45 5.78
C ASP A 95 7.24 -30.95 6.23
N ARG A 96 8.15 -31.11 5.26
CA ARG A 96 9.54 -31.49 5.47
C ARG A 96 10.45 -30.84 4.42
N VAL A 97 11.58 -30.33 4.88
CA VAL A 97 12.67 -29.85 4.04
C VAL A 97 13.76 -30.93 3.98
N VAL A 98 14.21 -31.25 2.77
CA VAL A 98 15.35 -32.14 2.55
C VAL A 98 16.44 -31.29 1.86
N TYR A 99 17.56 -31.09 2.57
CA TYR A 99 18.68 -30.37 1.96
C TYR A 99 19.27 -31.17 0.80
N SER A 100 19.57 -30.46 -0.28
CA SER A 100 20.11 -31.01 -1.51
C SER A 100 21.52 -30.46 -1.77
N THR A 101 22.31 -31.21 -2.50
CA THR A 101 23.61 -30.75 -3.00
C THR A 101 23.53 -30.18 -4.40
N THR A 102 22.34 -30.16 -5.02
CA THR A 102 22.17 -29.72 -6.40
C THR A 102 21.29 -28.48 -6.51
N ALA A 103 21.83 -27.46 -7.17
CA ALA A 103 21.10 -26.25 -7.50
C ALA A 103 19.84 -26.52 -8.36
N LYS A 104 19.86 -27.56 -9.18
CA LYS A 104 18.70 -27.94 -10.04
C LYS A 104 17.45 -28.29 -9.22
N GLU A 105 17.60 -29.04 -8.12
CA GLU A 105 16.47 -29.39 -7.26
C GLU A 105 15.90 -28.15 -6.55
N ASP A 106 16.75 -27.23 -6.08
CA ASP A 106 16.31 -25.98 -5.47
C ASP A 106 15.51 -25.13 -6.45
N VAL A 107 15.91 -25.04 -7.72
CA VAL A 107 15.18 -24.30 -8.75
C VAL A 107 13.81 -24.88 -9.00
N GLN A 108 13.69 -26.22 -9.03
CA GLN A 108 12.43 -26.90 -9.36
C GLN A 108 11.28 -26.64 -8.36
N ARG A 109 11.57 -26.22 -7.12
CA ARG A 109 10.53 -25.86 -6.13
C ARG A 109 10.08 -24.40 -6.18
N ARG A 110 10.77 -23.55 -6.97
CA ARG A 110 10.46 -22.12 -7.09
C ARG A 110 9.16 -21.87 -7.85
N ASP A 111 8.71 -20.62 -7.86
CA ASP A 111 7.42 -20.24 -8.45
C ASP A 111 7.44 -20.19 -9.99
N PHE A 112 8.27 -19.31 -10.57
CA PHE A 112 8.27 -19.02 -12.00
C PHE A 112 9.64 -19.20 -12.62
N THR A 113 9.67 -19.56 -13.90
CA THR A 113 10.90 -19.82 -14.67
C THR A 113 11.88 -18.66 -14.62
N ILE A 114 11.39 -17.42 -14.73
CA ILE A 114 12.20 -16.21 -14.68
C ILE A 114 12.82 -15.93 -13.29
N ASN A 115 12.31 -16.55 -12.23
CA ASN A 115 12.84 -16.51 -10.87
C ASN A 115 13.63 -17.76 -10.50
N GLY A 116 13.72 -18.74 -11.42
CA GLY A 116 14.50 -19.96 -11.30
C GLY A 116 15.90 -19.86 -11.90
N LEU A 117 16.40 -18.67 -12.15
CA LEU A 117 17.72 -18.42 -12.70
C LEU A 117 18.75 -18.30 -11.58
N LEU A 118 19.95 -18.86 -11.83
CA LEU A 118 21.10 -18.72 -10.98
C LEU A 118 22.25 -18.12 -11.78
N MET A 119 23.21 -17.48 -11.10
CA MET A 119 24.36 -16.88 -11.76
C MET A 119 25.62 -17.12 -10.93
N ARG A 120 26.68 -17.52 -11.59
CA ARG A 120 28.01 -17.53 -10.99
C ARG A 120 28.49 -16.10 -10.79
N GLN A 121 28.87 -15.79 -9.59
CA GLN A 121 29.31 -14.43 -9.22
C GLN A 121 30.62 -14.04 -9.94
N ASP A 122 31.55 -14.98 -10.10
CA ASP A 122 32.91 -14.78 -10.65
C ASP A 122 32.92 -14.60 -12.17
N THR A 123 32.11 -15.37 -12.90
CA THR A 123 32.11 -15.39 -14.37
C THR A 123 30.91 -14.67 -14.98
N GLY A 124 29.84 -14.44 -14.21
CA GLY A 124 28.55 -13.97 -14.75
C GLY A 124 27.80 -15.05 -15.55
N GLU A 125 28.27 -16.30 -15.56
CA GLU A 125 27.60 -17.42 -16.22
C GLU A 125 26.24 -17.68 -15.60
N VAL A 126 25.19 -17.73 -16.43
CA VAL A 126 23.82 -18.02 -15.98
C VAL A 126 23.53 -19.51 -16.13
N LEU A 127 23.14 -20.13 -15.02
CA LEU A 127 22.68 -21.52 -14.98
C LEU A 127 21.16 -21.53 -15.03
N ASP A 128 20.61 -22.12 -16.11
CA ASP A 128 19.18 -22.19 -16.36
C ASP A 128 18.72 -23.65 -16.53
N PHE A 129 17.97 -24.13 -15.55
CA PHE A 129 17.45 -25.51 -15.54
C PHE A 129 15.96 -25.60 -15.92
N VAL A 130 15.31 -24.45 -16.19
CA VAL A 130 13.85 -24.36 -16.34
C VAL A 130 13.39 -23.56 -17.55
N GLY A 131 14.32 -23.06 -18.38
CA GLY A 131 14.03 -22.25 -19.56
C GLY A 131 13.71 -20.78 -19.23
N GLY A 132 14.14 -20.30 -18.07
CA GLY A 132 13.84 -18.95 -17.60
C GLY A 132 14.46 -17.84 -18.46
N GLN A 133 15.65 -18.04 -19.05
CA GLN A 133 16.26 -17.07 -19.96
C GLN A 133 15.43 -16.89 -21.25
N ALA A 134 14.91 -17.99 -21.80
CA ALA A 134 14.06 -17.95 -22.99
C ALA A 134 12.73 -17.23 -22.69
N ASP A 135 12.08 -17.56 -21.56
CA ASP A 135 10.85 -16.91 -21.14
C ASP A 135 11.08 -15.41 -20.81
N LEU A 136 12.19 -15.07 -20.18
CA LEU A 136 12.57 -13.69 -19.90
C LEU A 136 12.73 -12.86 -21.18
N LYS A 137 13.43 -13.42 -22.18
CA LYS A 137 13.61 -12.78 -23.48
C LYS A 137 12.30 -12.65 -24.26
N ALA A 138 11.40 -13.63 -24.15
CA ALA A 138 10.11 -13.65 -24.81
C ALA A 138 9.03 -12.81 -24.08
N GLY A 139 9.30 -12.29 -22.88
CA GLY A 139 8.31 -11.59 -22.07
C GLY A 139 7.18 -12.51 -21.58
N ILE A 140 7.51 -13.74 -21.19
CA ILE A 140 6.56 -14.76 -20.75
C ILE A 140 6.74 -15.03 -19.26
N LEU A 141 5.63 -15.05 -18.53
CA LEU A 141 5.57 -15.53 -17.15
C LEU A 141 5.00 -16.94 -17.12
N ARG A 142 5.82 -17.91 -16.77
CA ARG A 142 5.49 -19.34 -16.72
C ARG A 142 5.80 -19.92 -15.34
N ALA A 143 4.88 -20.73 -14.82
CA ALA A 143 5.13 -21.51 -13.59
C ALA A 143 6.14 -22.64 -13.88
N ILE A 144 7.01 -22.92 -12.91
CA ILE A 144 7.96 -24.04 -13.03
C ILE A 144 7.21 -25.37 -12.87
N GLY A 145 7.33 -26.24 -13.87
CA GLY A 145 6.68 -27.55 -13.87
C GLY A 145 5.16 -27.46 -14.14
N GLU A 146 4.35 -28.22 -13.39
CA GLU A 146 2.89 -28.25 -13.57
C GLU A 146 2.25 -27.12 -12.75
N PRO A 147 1.54 -26.15 -13.39
CA PRO A 147 1.03 -24.95 -12.70
C PRO A 147 0.05 -25.24 -11.58
N SER A 148 -0.90 -26.18 -11.77
CA SER A 148 -1.88 -26.52 -10.72
C SER A 148 -1.21 -27.08 -9.47
N ARG A 149 -0.15 -27.86 -9.64
CA ARG A 149 0.66 -28.34 -8.53
C ARG A 149 1.37 -27.18 -7.79
N ARG A 150 1.96 -26.23 -8.55
CA ARG A 150 2.62 -25.06 -7.96
C ARG A 150 1.66 -24.19 -7.16
N PHE A 151 0.43 -24.02 -7.63
CA PHE A 151 -0.59 -23.26 -6.91
C PHE A 151 -1.20 -24.03 -5.73
N ALA A 152 -1.24 -25.38 -5.80
CA ALA A 152 -1.64 -26.19 -4.66
C ALA A 152 -0.64 -26.09 -3.48
N GLU A 153 0.66 -25.99 -3.78
CA GLU A 153 1.73 -25.82 -2.79
C GLU A 153 1.66 -24.47 -2.07
N ASP A 154 1.48 -23.38 -2.80
CA ASP A 154 1.28 -22.02 -2.23
C ASP A 154 0.36 -21.22 -3.16
N LYS A 155 -0.84 -20.99 -2.70
CA LYS A 155 -1.88 -20.29 -3.46
C LYS A 155 -1.58 -18.82 -3.68
N LEU A 156 -0.72 -18.20 -2.84
CA LEU A 156 -0.26 -16.82 -3.04
C LEU A 156 0.49 -16.65 -4.35
N ARG A 157 1.07 -17.73 -4.89
CA ARG A 157 1.74 -17.70 -6.20
C ARG A 157 0.83 -17.21 -7.34
N MET A 158 -0.50 -17.37 -7.21
CA MET A 158 -1.46 -16.82 -8.18
C MET A 158 -1.43 -15.27 -8.20
N LEU A 159 -1.44 -14.61 -7.03
CA LEU A 159 -1.30 -13.15 -6.94
C LEU A 159 0.09 -12.70 -7.37
N ARG A 160 1.13 -13.44 -7.00
CA ARG A 160 2.51 -13.19 -7.45
C ARG A 160 2.64 -13.27 -8.98
N ALA A 161 1.93 -14.21 -9.64
CA ALA A 161 1.90 -14.30 -11.09
C ALA A 161 1.35 -13.02 -11.72
N VAL A 162 0.22 -12.54 -11.23
CA VAL A 162 -0.37 -11.27 -11.66
C VAL A 162 0.63 -10.12 -11.46
N ARG A 163 1.25 -10.02 -10.30
CA ARG A 163 2.21 -8.97 -9.98
C ARG A 163 3.42 -8.96 -10.92
N PHE A 164 4.06 -10.09 -11.11
CA PHE A 164 5.23 -10.16 -12.00
C PHE A 164 4.85 -9.91 -13.46
N ALA A 165 3.72 -10.46 -13.92
CA ALA A 165 3.25 -10.21 -15.26
C ALA A 165 2.96 -8.72 -15.52
N ALA A 166 2.33 -8.04 -14.57
CA ALA A 166 2.06 -6.61 -14.66
C ALA A 166 3.35 -5.79 -14.60
N ARG A 167 4.18 -5.99 -13.56
CA ARG A 167 5.42 -5.24 -13.30
C ARG A 167 6.41 -5.29 -14.46
N PHE A 168 6.53 -6.43 -15.12
CA PHE A 168 7.48 -6.62 -16.23
C PHE A 168 6.81 -6.48 -17.60
N HIS A 169 5.52 -6.23 -17.68
CA HIS A 169 4.71 -6.23 -18.91
C HIS A 169 4.80 -7.56 -19.68
N PHE A 170 4.85 -8.66 -18.94
CA PHE A 170 4.90 -10.01 -19.50
C PHE A 170 3.50 -10.58 -19.72
N THR A 171 3.40 -11.52 -20.65
CA THR A 171 2.21 -12.33 -20.87
C THR A 171 2.27 -13.56 -19.96
N ILE A 172 1.19 -13.85 -19.23
CA ILE A 172 1.11 -15.10 -18.47
C ILE A 172 0.91 -16.24 -19.49
N GLU A 173 1.76 -17.24 -19.41
CA GLU A 173 1.70 -18.43 -20.29
C GLU A 173 0.35 -19.11 -20.14
N HIS A 174 -0.18 -19.67 -21.25
CA HIS A 174 -1.56 -20.16 -21.35
C HIS A 174 -1.96 -21.19 -20.28
N SER A 175 -1.12 -22.20 -20.03
CA SER A 175 -1.43 -23.23 -19.01
C SER A 175 -1.36 -22.66 -17.59
N THR A 176 -0.44 -21.74 -17.34
CA THR A 176 -0.30 -20.99 -16.09
C THR A 176 -1.54 -20.12 -15.83
N PHE A 177 -1.99 -19.37 -16.85
CA PHE A 177 -3.20 -18.54 -16.77
C PHE A 177 -4.46 -19.39 -16.54
N ALA A 178 -4.62 -20.49 -17.29
CA ALA A 178 -5.75 -21.41 -17.12
C ALA A 178 -5.78 -22.04 -15.72
N ALA A 179 -4.61 -22.37 -15.17
CA ALA A 179 -4.52 -22.90 -13.81
C ALA A 179 -4.89 -21.83 -12.75
N ILE A 180 -4.46 -20.56 -12.92
CA ILE A 180 -4.88 -19.48 -12.01
C ILE A 180 -6.41 -19.36 -11.99
N ARG A 181 -7.04 -19.30 -13.18
CA ARG A 181 -8.52 -19.23 -13.26
C ARG A 181 -9.21 -20.40 -12.59
N ARG A 182 -8.68 -21.61 -12.76
CA ARG A 182 -9.24 -22.83 -12.16
C ARG A 182 -9.19 -22.81 -10.64
N HIS A 183 -8.11 -22.26 -10.08
CA HIS A 183 -7.83 -22.28 -8.64
C HIS A 183 -8.11 -20.94 -7.94
N ALA A 184 -8.65 -19.94 -8.65
CA ALA A 184 -8.84 -18.57 -8.14
C ALA A 184 -9.58 -18.53 -6.79
N THR A 185 -10.64 -19.34 -6.62
CA THR A 185 -11.42 -19.41 -5.36
C THR A 185 -10.61 -19.90 -4.16
N GLU A 186 -9.53 -20.65 -4.40
CA GLU A 186 -8.69 -21.18 -3.34
C GLU A 186 -7.78 -20.12 -2.70
N ILE A 187 -7.69 -18.91 -3.27
CA ILE A 187 -6.93 -17.80 -2.69
C ILE A 187 -7.42 -17.42 -1.29
N SER A 188 -8.68 -17.70 -0.98
CA SER A 188 -9.28 -17.52 0.34
C SER A 188 -8.61 -18.32 1.47
N ARG A 189 -7.81 -19.33 1.13
CA ARG A 189 -7.00 -20.09 2.10
C ARG A 189 -5.69 -19.42 2.48
N VAL A 190 -5.29 -18.35 1.78
CA VAL A 190 -4.10 -17.57 2.12
C VAL A 190 -4.43 -16.58 3.24
N SER A 191 -3.50 -16.39 4.17
CA SER A 191 -3.71 -15.42 5.26
C SER A 191 -3.95 -14.00 4.73
N ALA A 192 -4.81 -13.26 5.41
CA ALA A 192 -5.21 -11.92 5.00
C ALA A 192 -4.02 -10.95 4.88
N GLU A 193 -3.04 -11.08 5.76
CA GLU A 193 -1.80 -10.29 5.76
C GLU A 193 -0.99 -10.51 4.48
N ARG A 194 -0.83 -11.76 4.04
CA ARG A 194 -0.10 -12.09 2.81
C ARG A 194 -0.84 -11.58 1.56
N VAL A 195 -2.17 -11.69 1.55
CA VAL A 195 -3.00 -11.14 0.47
C VAL A 195 -2.87 -9.63 0.43
N ARG A 196 -2.99 -8.93 1.59
CA ARG A 196 -2.78 -7.49 1.70
C ARG A 196 -1.42 -7.08 1.14
N ASP A 197 -0.36 -7.74 1.58
CA ASP A 197 1.00 -7.38 1.19
C ASP A 197 1.23 -7.53 -0.32
N GLU A 198 0.68 -8.57 -0.96
CA GLU A 198 0.76 -8.72 -2.42
C GLU A 198 -0.12 -7.71 -3.15
N LEU A 199 -1.34 -7.42 -2.67
CA LEU A 199 -2.20 -6.39 -3.25
C LEU A 199 -1.56 -4.99 -3.14
N THR A 200 -0.93 -4.70 -2.01
CA THR A 200 -0.19 -3.43 -1.83
C THR A 200 0.95 -3.30 -2.84
N LYS A 201 1.71 -4.36 -3.07
CA LYS A 201 2.76 -4.37 -4.10
C LYS A 201 2.19 -4.21 -5.51
N LEU A 202 1.05 -4.82 -5.81
CA LEU A 202 0.34 -4.64 -7.08
C LEU A 202 -0.02 -3.17 -7.33
N LEU A 203 -0.37 -2.43 -6.27
CA LEU A 203 -0.71 -1.01 -6.34
C LEU A 203 0.52 -0.10 -6.43
N THR A 204 1.63 -0.43 -5.74
CA THR A 204 2.74 0.50 -5.51
C THR A 204 3.97 0.25 -6.40
N GLU A 205 4.07 -0.87 -7.12
CA GLU A 205 5.25 -1.20 -7.94
C GLU A 205 5.21 -0.59 -9.37
N GLY A 206 4.28 0.32 -9.67
CA GLY A 206 4.25 1.11 -10.92
C GLY A 206 3.52 0.46 -12.09
N ALA A 207 2.67 -0.54 -11.85
CA ALA A 207 1.85 -1.19 -12.87
C ALA A 207 0.44 -1.53 -12.37
N ALA A 208 -0.14 -0.66 -11.54
CA ALA A 208 -1.38 -0.95 -10.83
C ALA A 208 -2.57 -1.16 -11.77
N GLY A 209 -2.76 -0.32 -12.79
CA GLY A 209 -3.84 -0.47 -13.77
C GLY A 209 -3.83 -1.87 -14.41
N ARG A 210 -2.67 -2.28 -14.97
CA ARG A 210 -2.50 -3.62 -15.56
C ARG A 210 -2.63 -4.73 -14.53
N SER A 211 -2.18 -4.52 -13.31
CA SER A 211 -2.33 -5.49 -12.22
C SER A 211 -3.79 -5.82 -11.97
N PHE A 212 -4.63 -4.81 -11.91
CA PHE A 212 -6.07 -4.97 -11.63
C PHE A 212 -6.84 -5.52 -12.84
N GLU A 213 -6.42 -5.21 -14.08
CA GLU A 213 -6.92 -5.92 -15.28
C GLU A 213 -6.64 -7.42 -15.19
N LEU A 214 -5.40 -7.80 -14.90
CA LEU A 214 -5.02 -9.21 -14.77
C LEU A 214 -5.70 -9.92 -13.58
N LEU A 215 -5.92 -9.22 -12.44
CA LEU A 215 -6.72 -9.76 -11.33
C LEU A 215 -8.15 -10.09 -11.78
N ASP A 216 -8.74 -9.23 -12.59
CA ASP A 216 -10.08 -9.43 -13.12
C ASP A 216 -10.12 -10.56 -14.14
N ASP A 217 -9.23 -10.54 -15.15
CA ASP A 217 -9.14 -11.57 -16.20
C ASP A 217 -8.89 -12.97 -15.65
N THR A 218 -8.15 -13.07 -14.55
CA THR A 218 -7.85 -14.33 -13.88
C THR A 218 -8.95 -14.78 -12.92
N GLY A 219 -9.95 -13.93 -12.64
CA GLY A 219 -11.01 -14.21 -11.67
C GLY A 219 -10.57 -14.11 -10.21
N LEU A 220 -9.39 -13.57 -9.94
CA LEU A 220 -8.89 -13.34 -8.57
C LEU A 220 -9.53 -12.11 -7.92
N LEU A 221 -9.86 -11.06 -8.70
CA LEU A 221 -10.42 -9.82 -8.17
C LEU A 221 -11.66 -10.04 -7.28
N PRO A 222 -12.71 -10.75 -7.73
CA PRO A 222 -13.90 -10.98 -6.89
C PRO A 222 -13.63 -11.86 -5.67
N GLN A 223 -12.50 -12.57 -5.61
CA GLN A 223 -12.13 -13.39 -4.48
C GLN A 223 -11.41 -12.61 -3.37
N VAL A 224 -10.60 -11.60 -3.76
CA VAL A 224 -9.79 -10.83 -2.81
C VAL A 224 -10.43 -9.48 -2.46
N LEU A 225 -11.09 -8.84 -3.42
CA LEU A 225 -11.75 -7.53 -3.30
C LEU A 225 -13.11 -7.53 -4.04
N PRO A 226 -14.10 -8.29 -3.54
CA PRO A 226 -15.43 -8.37 -4.17
C PRO A 226 -16.11 -7.00 -4.26
N GLU A 227 -15.84 -6.09 -3.31
CA GLU A 227 -16.37 -4.74 -3.30
C GLU A 227 -15.86 -3.93 -4.49
N THR A 228 -14.57 -4.05 -4.82
CA THR A 228 -13.97 -3.41 -5.99
C THR A 228 -14.50 -4.03 -7.30
N ALA A 229 -14.69 -5.36 -7.32
CA ALA A 229 -15.31 -6.02 -8.48
C ALA A 229 -16.76 -5.54 -8.73
N ALA A 230 -17.49 -5.16 -7.68
CA ALA A 230 -18.86 -4.63 -7.77
C ALA A 230 -18.95 -3.22 -8.39
N MET A 231 -17.82 -2.52 -8.56
CA MET A 231 -17.80 -1.21 -9.25
C MET A 231 -18.07 -1.33 -10.77
N LYS A 232 -17.91 -2.51 -11.34
CA LYS A 232 -18.03 -2.76 -12.78
C LYS A 232 -19.49 -2.59 -13.23
N GLY A 233 -19.68 -1.83 -14.31
CA GLY A 233 -21.01 -1.55 -14.86
C GLY A 233 -21.84 -0.53 -14.07
N ILE A 234 -21.29 0.09 -13.03
CA ILE A 234 -21.97 1.16 -12.29
C ILE A 234 -21.74 2.48 -13.05
N GLU A 235 -22.72 2.87 -13.83
CA GLU A 235 -22.70 4.08 -14.66
C GLU A 235 -22.52 5.34 -13.80
N GLN A 236 -21.84 6.34 -14.36
CA GLN A 236 -21.63 7.66 -13.74
C GLN A 236 -22.23 8.77 -14.62
N PRO A 237 -22.53 9.98 -14.07
CA PRO A 237 -22.99 11.10 -14.87
C PRO A 237 -21.90 11.50 -15.89
N PRO A 238 -22.16 11.42 -17.22
CA PRO A 238 -21.13 11.65 -18.25
C PRO A 238 -20.52 13.05 -18.25
N GLN A 239 -21.26 14.05 -17.72
CA GLN A 239 -20.75 15.42 -17.61
C GLN A 239 -19.60 15.59 -16.61
N PHE A 240 -19.46 14.67 -15.66
CA PHE A 240 -18.39 14.69 -14.66
C PHE A 240 -17.38 13.55 -14.87
N HIS A 241 -17.84 12.45 -15.46
CA HIS A 241 -17.08 11.22 -15.67
C HIS A 241 -17.24 10.73 -17.13
N PRO A 242 -16.64 11.46 -18.10
CA PRO A 242 -16.70 11.08 -19.50
C PRO A 242 -15.96 9.77 -19.81
N GLU A 243 -15.10 9.31 -18.91
CA GLU A 243 -14.29 8.09 -19.03
C GLU A 243 -15.11 6.81 -18.92
N GLY A 244 -16.30 6.82 -18.27
CA GLY A 244 -17.15 5.66 -18.17
C GLY A 244 -17.68 5.33 -16.77
N ASP A 245 -17.73 4.04 -16.43
CA ASP A 245 -18.25 3.55 -15.16
C ASP A 245 -17.25 3.74 -13.98
N VAL A 246 -17.71 3.44 -12.76
CA VAL A 246 -16.91 3.60 -11.54
C VAL A 246 -15.62 2.76 -11.59
N TRP A 247 -15.69 1.56 -12.18
CA TRP A 247 -14.51 0.69 -12.32
C TRP A 247 -13.47 1.27 -13.27
N ILE A 248 -13.91 1.77 -14.44
CA ILE A 248 -13.01 2.38 -15.42
C ILE A 248 -12.33 3.61 -14.81
N HIS A 249 -13.10 4.48 -14.14
CA HIS A 249 -12.56 5.64 -13.43
C HIS A 249 -11.49 5.23 -12.40
N THR A 250 -11.83 4.32 -11.49
CA THR A 250 -10.91 3.84 -10.45
C THR A 250 -9.65 3.22 -11.05
N ARG A 251 -9.78 2.43 -12.13
CA ARG A 251 -8.64 1.83 -12.82
C ARG A 251 -7.71 2.88 -13.44
N LEU A 252 -8.27 3.93 -14.07
CA LEU A 252 -7.48 5.05 -14.61
C LEU A 252 -6.75 5.83 -13.50
N MET A 253 -7.34 5.95 -12.32
CA MET A 253 -6.68 6.57 -11.19
C MET A 253 -5.50 5.75 -10.66
N ILE A 254 -5.69 4.44 -10.43
CA ILE A 254 -4.60 3.57 -9.95
C ILE A 254 -3.48 3.41 -10.98
N GLU A 255 -3.78 3.51 -12.29
CA GLU A 255 -2.76 3.49 -13.35
C GLU A 255 -1.81 4.68 -13.27
N LYS A 256 -2.30 5.83 -12.78
CA LYS A 256 -1.51 7.06 -12.60
C LYS A 256 -0.76 7.12 -11.26
N LEU A 257 -0.91 6.12 -10.39
CA LEU A 257 -0.17 6.07 -9.13
C LEU A 257 1.34 6.07 -9.39
N PRO A 258 2.11 6.94 -8.73
CA PRO A 258 3.56 6.90 -8.83
C PRO A 258 4.13 5.58 -8.30
N ALA A 259 5.14 5.03 -8.98
CA ALA A 259 5.88 3.90 -8.44
C ALA A 259 6.53 4.28 -7.10
N GLY A 260 6.35 3.43 -6.09
CA GLY A 260 6.85 3.69 -4.73
C GLY A 260 6.01 4.68 -3.92
N CYS A 261 4.79 5.02 -4.35
CA CYS A 261 3.87 5.81 -3.52
C CYS A 261 3.56 5.11 -2.20
N SER A 262 3.07 5.87 -1.22
CA SER A 262 2.70 5.29 0.06
C SER A 262 1.57 4.27 -0.08
N PRO A 263 1.57 3.19 0.70
CA PRO A 263 0.47 2.23 0.74
C PRO A 263 -0.88 2.87 1.02
N THR A 264 -0.95 3.84 1.94
CA THR A 264 -2.19 4.52 2.34
C THR A 264 -2.79 5.32 1.20
N LEU A 265 -1.98 6.07 0.45
CA LEU A 265 -2.44 6.75 -0.78
C LEU A 265 -2.98 5.74 -1.79
N ALA A 266 -2.21 4.68 -2.08
CA ALA A 266 -2.59 3.69 -3.09
C ALA A 266 -3.93 3.02 -2.77
N TRP A 267 -4.15 2.62 -1.51
CA TRP A 267 -5.41 2.07 -1.05
C TRP A 267 -6.52 3.13 -0.96
N GLY A 268 -6.20 4.35 -0.57
CA GLY A 268 -7.14 5.47 -0.59
C GLY A 268 -7.68 5.73 -2.00
N VAL A 269 -6.79 5.74 -3.02
CA VAL A 269 -7.17 5.88 -4.43
C VAL A 269 -8.04 4.70 -4.89
N LEU A 270 -7.69 3.46 -4.54
CA LEU A 270 -8.49 2.29 -4.91
C LEU A 270 -9.90 2.32 -4.30
N LEU A 271 -10.03 2.83 -3.07
CA LEU A 271 -11.26 2.74 -2.28
C LEU A 271 -12.08 4.04 -2.22
N HIS A 272 -11.62 5.16 -2.80
CA HIS A 272 -12.29 6.47 -2.64
C HIS A 272 -13.77 6.43 -3.01
N ASP A 273 -14.12 5.70 -4.05
CA ASP A 273 -15.47 5.57 -4.61
C ASP A 273 -16.15 4.21 -4.32
N ILE A 274 -15.61 3.43 -3.38
CA ILE A 274 -16.12 2.08 -3.05
C ILE A 274 -17.58 2.09 -2.57
N GLY A 275 -18.08 3.22 -2.10
CA GLY A 275 -19.47 3.39 -1.67
C GLY A 275 -20.45 3.70 -2.79
N LYS A 276 -20.01 3.94 -4.03
CA LYS A 276 -20.90 4.25 -5.16
C LYS A 276 -21.82 3.08 -5.55
N PRO A 277 -21.36 1.81 -5.67
CA PRO A 277 -22.24 0.72 -6.04
C PRO A 277 -23.49 0.56 -5.14
N PRO A 278 -23.37 0.50 -3.79
CA PRO A 278 -24.53 0.34 -2.94
C PRO A 278 -25.42 1.59 -2.83
N THR A 279 -24.97 2.75 -3.31
CA THR A 279 -25.72 4.02 -3.28
C THR A 279 -26.18 4.47 -4.66
N PHE A 280 -25.97 3.65 -5.68
CA PHE A 280 -26.35 3.92 -7.06
C PHE A 280 -27.87 4.08 -7.22
N LYS A 281 -28.27 5.21 -7.81
CA LYS A 281 -29.65 5.47 -8.24
C LYS A 281 -29.64 5.93 -9.70
N PRO A 282 -30.26 5.18 -10.61
CA PRO A 282 -30.29 5.54 -12.02
C PRO A 282 -31.17 6.78 -12.26
N ALA A 283 -30.97 7.46 -13.38
CA ALA A 283 -31.76 8.64 -13.76
C ALA A 283 -33.25 8.33 -13.87
N SER A 284 -33.63 7.09 -14.22
CA SER A 284 -35.03 6.64 -14.25
C SER A 284 -35.74 6.65 -12.89
N GLU A 285 -34.99 6.49 -11.81
CA GLU A 285 -35.47 6.53 -10.43
C GLU A 285 -35.47 7.95 -9.85
N THR A 286 -34.44 8.73 -10.16
CA THR A 286 -34.26 10.08 -9.61
C THR A 286 -35.00 11.16 -10.38
N GLY A 287 -35.41 10.86 -11.60
CA GLY A 287 -36.16 11.76 -12.50
C GLY A 287 -35.31 12.79 -13.27
N ASP A 288 -34.00 12.91 -12.97
CA ASP A 288 -33.12 13.88 -13.62
C ASP A 288 -31.76 13.29 -14.03
N ARG A 289 -30.99 12.69 -13.09
CA ARG A 289 -29.64 12.20 -13.33
C ARG A 289 -29.28 11.06 -12.39
N ILE A 290 -28.21 10.35 -12.70
CA ILE A 290 -27.58 9.36 -11.80
C ILE A 290 -27.12 10.05 -10.52
N ARG A 291 -27.40 9.44 -9.37
CA ARG A 291 -27.01 9.93 -8.04
C ARG A 291 -26.35 8.83 -7.19
N PHE A 292 -25.51 9.28 -6.25
CA PHE A 292 -24.80 8.45 -5.28
C PHE A 292 -24.87 9.08 -3.87
N ASP A 293 -26.09 9.41 -3.45
CA ASP A 293 -26.28 10.13 -2.17
C ASP A 293 -25.72 9.33 -0.99
N GLY A 294 -24.83 9.95 -0.23
CA GLY A 294 -24.21 9.33 0.95
C GLY A 294 -23.11 8.31 0.64
N HIS A 295 -22.60 8.21 -0.61
CA HIS A 295 -21.55 7.27 -0.97
C HIS A 295 -20.28 7.44 -0.15
N VAL A 296 -19.94 8.65 0.29
CA VAL A 296 -18.77 8.93 1.14
C VAL A 296 -18.90 8.21 2.47
N ASP A 297 -20.02 8.38 3.18
CA ASP A 297 -20.23 7.77 4.49
C ASP A 297 -20.33 6.23 4.41
N VAL A 298 -20.94 5.72 3.34
CA VAL A 298 -20.97 4.28 3.05
C VAL A 298 -19.57 3.78 2.71
N GLY A 299 -18.85 4.53 1.87
CA GLY A 299 -17.49 4.22 1.45
C GLY A 299 -16.50 4.14 2.62
N VAL A 300 -16.59 5.07 3.57
CA VAL A 300 -15.75 5.04 4.79
C VAL A 300 -15.94 3.74 5.55
N ARG A 301 -17.19 3.34 5.83
CA ARG A 301 -17.47 2.08 6.54
C ARG A 301 -16.97 0.87 5.77
N MET A 302 -17.19 0.83 4.44
CA MET A 302 -16.69 -0.26 3.61
C MET A 302 -15.15 -0.32 3.60
N ALA A 303 -14.46 0.83 3.52
CA ALA A 303 -13.01 0.90 3.58
C ALA A 303 -12.47 0.39 4.92
N GLU A 304 -13.08 0.77 6.04
CA GLU A 304 -12.74 0.26 7.38
C GLU A 304 -12.93 -1.26 7.48
N ASP A 305 -14.03 -1.80 6.95
CA ASP A 305 -14.30 -3.24 6.94
C ASP A 305 -13.30 -4.01 6.06
N ILE A 306 -12.93 -3.47 4.89
CA ILE A 306 -11.89 -4.03 4.02
C ILE A 306 -10.54 -4.02 4.73
N CYS A 307 -10.15 -2.90 5.32
CA CYS A 307 -8.89 -2.78 6.07
C CYS A 307 -8.83 -3.77 7.25
N LYS A 308 -9.92 -3.90 8.00
CA LYS A 308 -10.02 -4.86 9.10
C LYS A 308 -9.91 -6.31 8.59
N ARG A 309 -10.61 -6.66 7.51
CA ARG A 309 -10.56 -7.99 6.88
C ARG A 309 -9.14 -8.32 6.40
N LEU A 310 -8.43 -7.34 5.83
CA LEU A 310 -7.07 -7.48 5.33
C LEU A 310 -5.99 -7.25 6.40
N ARG A 311 -6.37 -7.02 7.67
CA ARG A 311 -5.45 -6.88 8.79
C ARG A 311 -4.46 -5.71 8.65
N PHE A 312 -4.94 -4.56 8.18
CA PHE A 312 -4.18 -3.31 8.28
C PHE A 312 -4.01 -2.88 9.74
N SER A 313 -2.99 -2.10 10.00
CA SER A 313 -2.83 -1.42 11.30
C SER A 313 -3.95 -0.38 11.51
N ASN A 314 -4.17 0.01 12.77
CA ASN A 314 -5.14 1.07 13.07
C ASN A 314 -4.77 2.41 12.41
N GLU A 315 -3.48 2.74 12.36
CA GLU A 315 -2.97 3.96 11.74
C GLU A 315 -3.24 3.98 10.23
N GLU A 316 -2.89 2.92 9.53
CA GLU A 316 -3.17 2.79 8.10
C GLU A 316 -4.68 2.83 7.82
N THR A 317 -5.48 2.13 8.63
CA THR A 317 -6.95 2.13 8.49
C THR A 317 -7.53 3.53 8.65
N GLN A 318 -7.08 4.29 9.67
CA GLN A 318 -7.52 5.66 9.89
C GLN A 318 -7.15 6.58 8.73
N GLN A 319 -5.94 6.46 8.19
CA GLN A 319 -5.50 7.28 7.06
C GLN A 319 -6.27 6.93 5.78
N ILE A 320 -6.45 5.67 5.45
CA ILE A 320 -7.23 5.23 4.28
C ILE A 320 -8.68 5.71 4.40
N ALA A 321 -9.32 5.52 5.56
CA ALA A 321 -10.67 5.99 5.81
C ALA A 321 -10.78 7.53 5.72
N ALA A 322 -9.76 8.27 6.19
CA ALA A 322 -9.70 9.72 6.08
C ALA A 322 -9.59 10.18 4.61
N LEU A 323 -8.81 9.48 3.79
CA LEU A 323 -8.73 9.74 2.35
C LEU A 323 -10.10 9.58 1.69
N VAL A 324 -10.80 8.47 1.96
CA VAL A 324 -12.17 8.23 1.47
C VAL A 324 -13.14 9.30 1.98
N ALA A 325 -13.07 9.66 3.27
CA ALA A 325 -13.98 10.65 3.88
C ALA A 325 -13.83 12.07 3.29
N ASN A 326 -12.65 12.41 2.82
CA ASN A 326 -12.33 13.78 2.45
C ASN A 326 -12.18 14.01 0.95
N HIS A 327 -12.23 12.96 0.09
CA HIS A 327 -11.94 13.10 -1.34
C HIS A 327 -12.84 14.14 -2.04
N MET A 328 -14.11 14.25 -1.65
CA MET A 328 -15.06 15.20 -2.23
C MET A 328 -14.90 16.65 -1.72
N ARG A 329 -14.13 16.90 -0.66
CA ARG A 329 -14.02 18.25 -0.04
C ARG A 329 -13.28 19.25 -0.90
N PHE A 330 -12.42 18.80 -1.79
CA PHE A 330 -11.63 19.68 -2.65
C PHE A 330 -12.46 20.51 -3.63
N LYS A 331 -13.63 20.06 -4.01
CA LYS A 331 -14.56 20.81 -4.88
C LYS A 331 -14.98 22.18 -4.30
N ASP A 332 -14.91 22.31 -2.97
CA ASP A 332 -15.39 23.50 -2.26
C ASP A 332 -14.27 24.36 -1.68
N VAL A 333 -12.97 24.00 -1.90
CA VAL A 333 -11.82 24.64 -1.22
C VAL A 333 -11.70 26.13 -1.48
N GLU A 334 -12.04 26.60 -2.69
CA GLU A 334 -11.98 28.02 -3.07
C GLU A 334 -13.03 28.87 -2.31
N ASN A 335 -14.12 28.22 -1.87
CA ASN A 335 -15.21 28.85 -1.12
C ASN A 335 -15.11 28.64 0.39
N MET A 336 -14.10 27.90 0.87
CA MET A 336 -13.91 27.64 2.30
C MET A 336 -13.46 28.91 3.01
N ARG A 337 -13.97 29.12 4.24
CA ARG A 337 -13.39 30.11 5.15
C ARG A 337 -11.92 29.76 5.45
N ALA A 338 -11.09 30.76 5.70
CA ALA A 338 -9.67 30.55 6.01
C ALA A 338 -9.45 29.55 7.17
N SER A 339 -10.27 29.64 8.22
CA SER A 339 -10.21 28.70 9.35
C SER A 339 -10.52 27.25 8.92
N THR A 340 -11.49 27.05 8.03
CA THR A 340 -11.87 25.72 7.52
C THR A 340 -10.78 25.17 6.61
N LEU A 341 -10.25 25.97 5.69
CA LEU A 341 -9.18 25.57 4.78
C LEU A 341 -7.90 25.22 5.56
N LYS A 342 -7.51 26.05 6.53
CA LYS A 342 -6.34 25.78 7.38
C LYS A 342 -6.50 24.49 8.20
N ARG A 343 -7.71 24.18 8.72
CA ARG A 343 -7.98 22.91 9.39
C ARG A 343 -7.96 21.74 8.44
N PHE A 344 -8.44 21.91 7.21
CA PHE A 344 -8.39 20.88 6.19
C PHE A 344 -6.94 20.55 5.85
N ALA A 345 -6.10 21.57 5.65
CA ALA A 345 -4.67 21.42 5.36
C ALA A 345 -3.85 20.80 6.53
N ARG A 346 -4.42 20.67 7.73
CA ARG A 346 -3.79 20.02 8.90
C ARG A 346 -4.12 18.53 9.03
N LEU A 347 -4.90 17.97 8.12
CA LEU A 347 -5.14 16.53 8.18
C LEU A 347 -3.80 15.78 8.12
N PRO A 348 -3.65 14.67 8.85
CA PRO A 348 -2.48 13.81 8.73
C PRO A 348 -2.23 13.47 7.27
N HIS A 349 -0.97 13.46 6.85
CA HIS A 349 -0.57 13.15 5.47
C HIS A 349 -1.39 13.91 4.43
N PHE A 350 -1.52 15.23 4.60
CA PHE A 350 -2.35 16.08 3.71
C PHE A 350 -1.90 16.04 2.26
N ASP A 351 -0.62 15.79 2.01
CA ASP A 351 -0.04 15.52 0.69
C ASP A 351 -0.72 14.35 -0.02
N GLU A 352 -1.08 13.28 0.69
CA GLU A 352 -1.84 12.15 0.12
C GLU A 352 -3.28 12.55 -0.25
N HIS A 353 -3.95 13.36 0.55
CA HIS A 353 -5.27 13.89 0.21
C HIS A 353 -5.24 14.75 -1.05
N LEU A 354 -4.22 15.61 -1.16
CA LEU A 354 -4.04 16.48 -2.30
C LEU A 354 -3.68 15.69 -3.57
N GLU A 355 -2.82 14.67 -3.44
CA GLU A 355 -2.45 13.80 -4.55
C GLU A 355 -3.63 12.94 -5.01
N LEU A 356 -4.44 12.37 -4.11
CA LEU A 356 -5.66 11.65 -4.47
C LEU A 356 -6.58 12.55 -5.29
N HIS A 357 -6.82 13.80 -4.85
CA HIS A 357 -7.63 14.75 -5.62
C HIS A 357 -7.04 15.06 -7.00
N ARG A 358 -5.71 15.22 -7.10
CA ARG A 358 -5.05 15.43 -8.39
C ARG A 358 -5.28 14.27 -9.35
N LEU A 359 -5.13 13.03 -8.85
CA LEU A 359 -5.35 11.81 -9.63
C LEU A 359 -6.81 11.66 -10.08
N ASP A 360 -7.76 12.01 -9.22
CA ASP A 360 -9.20 12.02 -9.52
C ASP A 360 -9.51 13.01 -10.66
N CYS A 361 -9.06 14.25 -10.55
CA CYS A 361 -9.23 15.25 -11.62
C CYS A 361 -8.61 14.80 -12.95
N LEU A 362 -7.38 14.27 -12.93
CA LEU A 362 -6.68 13.82 -14.14
C LEU A 362 -7.32 12.57 -14.77
N SER A 363 -8.12 11.83 -14.02
CA SER A 363 -8.79 10.61 -14.48
C SER A 363 -10.25 10.86 -14.88
N SER A 364 -10.77 12.07 -14.66
CA SER A 364 -12.12 12.49 -15.01
C SER A 364 -12.11 13.71 -15.96
N HIS A 365 -12.41 14.89 -15.45
CA HIS A 365 -12.58 16.11 -16.24
C HIS A 365 -11.27 16.88 -16.58
N GLY A 366 -10.14 16.52 -16.00
CA GLY A 366 -8.82 17.14 -16.24
C GLY A 366 -8.63 18.55 -15.66
N GLN A 367 -9.58 19.08 -14.88
CA GLN A 367 -9.50 20.44 -14.32
C GLN A 367 -8.76 20.41 -12.98
N LEU A 368 -7.67 21.20 -12.86
CA LEU A 368 -6.79 21.23 -11.71
C LEU A 368 -6.88 22.52 -10.87
N GLN A 369 -7.88 23.39 -11.12
CA GLN A 369 -7.97 24.70 -10.46
C GLN A 369 -7.96 24.58 -8.92
N SER A 370 -8.80 23.70 -8.36
CA SER A 370 -8.85 23.49 -6.91
C SER A 370 -7.54 22.91 -6.35
N TYR A 371 -6.88 22.02 -7.09
CA TYR A 371 -5.56 21.51 -6.74
C TYR A 371 -4.50 22.64 -6.71
N GLU A 372 -4.43 23.44 -7.78
CA GLU A 372 -3.50 24.56 -7.89
C GLU A 372 -3.76 25.65 -6.84
N PHE A 373 -5.04 25.90 -6.54
CA PHE A 373 -5.43 26.80 -5.44
C PHE A 373 -4.86 26.36 -4.10
N VAL A 374 -5.03 25.07 -3.75
CA VAL A 374 -4.52 24.53 -2.48
C VAL A 374 -2.99 24.52 -2.46
N GLN A 375 -2.32 24.19 -3.56
CA GLN A 375 -0.84 24.26 -3.66
C GLN A 375 -0.33 25.70 -3.41
N ARG A 376 -0.96 26.69 -4.04
CA ARG A 376 -0.62 28.10 -3.84
C ARG A 376 -0.85 28.53 -2.39
N PHE A 377 -2.01 28.16 -1.83
CA PHE A 377 -2.33 28.42 -0.43
C PHE A 377 -1.27 27.87 0.52
N LEU A 378 -0.81 26.63 0.31
CA LEU A 378 0.23 26.00 1.15
C LEU A 378 1.60 26.70 0.96
N ALA A 379 1.94 27.13 -0.25
CA ALA A 379 3.19 27.83 -0.53
C ALA A 379 3.21 29.25 0.07
N GLU A 380 2.06 29.93 0.10
CA GLU A 380 1.94 31.31 0.60
C GLU A 380 1.65 31.40 2.11
N THR A 381 1.21 30.28 2.73
CA THR A 381 0.83 30.27 4.14
C THR A 381 1.88 29.57 4.99
N PRO A 382 2.65 30.26 5.82
CA PRO A 382 3.64 29.66 6.70
C PRO A 382 3.02 28.58 7.61
N PRO A 383 3.75 27.52 7.96
CA PRO A 383 3.26 26.43 8.81
C PRO A 383 2.67 26.92 10.15
N GLU A 384 3.27 27.97 10.72
CA GLU A 384 2.82 28.58 11.98
C GLU A 384 1.45 29.27 11.85
N GLN A 385 1.08 29.70 10.65
CA GLN A 385 -0.24 30.25 10.38
C GLN A 385 -1.27 29.17 10.06
N VAL A 386 -0.84 28.04 9.54
CA VAL A 386 -1.69 26.86 9.34
C VAL A 386 -2.00 26.22 10.70
N GLN A 387 -0.99 26.06 11.57
CA GLN A 387 -1.11 25.46 12.90
C GLN A 387 -0.50 26.36 13.98
N PRO A 388 -1.13 27.50 14.30
CA PRO A 388 -0.63 28.38 15.35
C PRO A 388 -0.72 27.73 16.72
N PRO A 389 0.17 28.07 17.67
CA PRO A 389 0.05 27.63 19.05
C PRO A 389 -1.25 28.14 19.66
N ARG A 390 -1.85 27.35 20.55
CA ARG A 390 -3.09 27.72 21.22
C ARG A 390 -2.88 28.95 22.09
N LEU A 391 -3.70 29.99 21.94
CA LEU A 391 -3.66 31.21 22.73
C LEU A 391 -4.24 31.01 24.14
N LEU A 392 -5.28 30.18 24.30
CA LEU A 392 -5.84 29.77 25.57
C LEU A 392 -6.01 28.24 25.61
N THR A 393 -5.85 27.71 26.82
CA THR A 393 -6.07 26.31 27.18
C THR A 393 -7.33 26.13 28.01
N GLY A 394 -7.69 24.87 28.31
CA GLY A 394 -8.77 24.59 29.29
C GLY A 394 -8.49 25.16 30.67
N ASP A 395 -7.23 25.14 31.11
CA ASP A 395 -6.81 25.70 32.39
C ASP A 395 -6.96 27.21 32.42
N ASP A 396 -6.63 27.92 31.35
CA ASP A 396 -6.87 29.36 31.23
C ASP A 396 -8.36 29.67 31.33
N LEU A 397 -9.24 28.88 30.71
CA LEU A 397 -10.69 29.06 30.84
C LEU A 397 -11.19 28.85 32.28
N GLN A 398 -10.63 27.87 33.01
CA GLN A 398 -10.93 27.66 34.42
C GLN A 398 -10.50 28.87 35.26
N GLN A 399 -9.30 29.39 35.03
CA GLN A 399 -8.81 30.60 35.70
C GLN A 399 -9.69 31.82 35.38
N MET A 400 -10.26 31.89 34.20
CA MET A 400 -11.24 32.91 33.81
C MET A 400 -12.60 32.71 34.47
N GLY A 401 -12.83 31.59 35.19
CA GLY A 401 -14.04 31.27 35.93
C GLY A 401 -15.07 30.42 35.18
N TYR A 402 -14.77 29.93 33.99
CA TYR A 402 -15.66 29.01 33.30
C TYR A 402 -15.61 27.60 33.92
N VAL A 403 -16.73 26.89 33.90
CA VAL A 403 -16.83 25.52 34.43
C VAL A 403 -16.54 24.52 33.36
N PRO A 404 -15.67 23.51 33.59
CA PRO A 404 -15.40 22.43 32.64
C PRO A 404 -16.68 21.74 32.15
N GLY A 405 -16.80 21.56 30.82
CA GLY A 405 -17.97 20.96 30.20
C GLY A 405 -18.00 21.19 28.68
N PRO A 406 -19.11 20.88 28.00
CA PRO A 406 -19.25 21.03 26.54
C PRO A 406 -18.93 22.45 26.05
N LEU A 407 -19.21 23.48 26.88
CA LEU A 407 -18.92 24.89 26.57
C LEU A 407 -17.42 25.14 26.34
N PHE A 408 -16.52 24.40 27.01
CA PHE A 408 -15.07 24.54 26.79
C PHE A 408 -14.71 24.23 25.35
N SER A 409 -15.23 23.14 24.79
CA SER A 409 -14.96 22.74 23.40
C SER A 409 -15.50 23.79 22.42
N GLU A 410 -16.65 24.35 22.69
CA GLU A 410 -17.25 25.43 21.92
C GLU A 410 -16.41 26.72 21.96
N ILE A 411 -16.01 27.16 23.16
CA ILE A 411 -15.14 28.32 23.35
C ILE A 411 -13.81 28.14 22.62
N LEU A 412 -13.11 27.02 22.87
CA LEU A 412 -11.80 26.77 22.29
C LEU A 412 -11.87 26.66 20.75
N ARG A 413 -12.91 26.02 20.22
CA ARG A 413 -13.12 25.94 18.77
C ARG A 413 -13.41 27.30 18.14
N SER A 414 -14.27 28.09 18.77
CA SER A 414 -14.60 29.46 18.32
C SER A 414 -13.39 30.39 18.37
N LEU A 415 -12.57 30.27 19.44
CA LEU A 415 -11.32 31.01 19.54
C LEU A 415 -10.31 30.62 18.51
N GLU A 416 -10.16 29.33 18.27
CA GLU A 416 -9.28 28.80 17.19
C GLU A 416 -9.72 29.33 15.81
N ASP A 417 -11.04 29.35 15.51
CA ASP A 417 -11.55 29.97 14.29
C ASP A 417 -11.11 31.44 14.17
N ALA A 418 -11.29 32.21 15.25
CA ALA A 418 -10.88 33.60 15.24
C ALA A 418 -9.38 33.80 15.09
N GLN A 419 -8.57 32.91 15.67
CA GLN A 419 -7.10 32.93 15.53
C GLN A 419 -6.68 32.57 14.09
N LEU A 420 -7.23 31.51 13.51
CA LEU A 420 -6.94 31.09 12.15
C LEU A 420 -7.35 32.12 11.09
N GLU A 421 -8.39 32.90 11.38
CA GLU A 421 -8.86 34.02 10.55
C GLU A 421 -8.10 35.34 10.81
N GLY A 422 -7.12 35.34 11.72
CA GLY A 422 -6.28 36.53 12.03
C GLY A 422 -7.00 37.58 12.88
N ARG A 423 -8.23 37.31 13.39
CA ARG A 423 -9.01 38.24 14.23
C ARG A 423 -8.48 38.34 15.67
N VAL A 424 -7.75 37.32 16.09
CA VAL A 424 -7.14 37.24 17.44
C VAL A 424 -5.72 36.71 17.26
N GLN A 425 -4.74 37.46 17.82
CA GLN A 425 -3.32 37.15 17.56
C GLN A 425 -2.53 36.88 18.86
N ASP A 426 -3.04 37.26 19.99
CA ASP A 426 -2.38 37.15 21.31
C ASP A 426 -3.33 36.70 22.42
N LYS A 427 -2.77 36.40 23.60
CA LYS A 427 -3.51 35.91 24.76
C LYS A 427 -4.49 36.95 25.33
N GLU A 428 -4.16 38.24 25.25
CA GLU A 428 -5.03 39.32 25.73
C GLU A 428 -6.26 39.46 24.82
N GLY A 429 -6.05 39.51 23.51
CA GLY A 429 -7.13 39.50 22.51
C GLY A 429 -8.01 38.27 22.61
N ALA A 430 -7.41 37.09 22.87
CA ALA A 430 -8.14 35.86 23.10
C ALA A 430 -9.05 35.93 24.32
N THR A 431 -8.54 36.44 25.42
CA THR A 431 -9.31 36.63 26.65
C THR A 431 -10.48 37.60 26.44
N LYS A 432 -10.24 38.72 25.73
CA LYS A 432 -11.28 39.71 25.40
C LYS A 432 -12.34 39.10 24.46
N TYR A 433 -11.92 38.37 23.44
CA TYR A 433 -12.81 37.68 22.49
C TYR A 433 -13.75 36.70 23.22
N VAL A 434 -13.19 35.85 24.10
CA VAL A 434 -13.98 34.86 24.84
C VAL A 434 -15.01 35.56 25.75
N ARG A 435 -14.60 36.57 26.52
CA ARG A 435 -15.53 37.31 27.39
C ARG A 435 -16.63 38.02 26.60
N MET A 436 -16.31 38.60 25.46
CA MET A 436 -17.27 39.32 24.63
C MET A 436 -18.30 38.37 24.00
N ARG A 437 -17.87 37.20 23.56
CA ARG A 437 -18.73 36.26 22.81
C ARG A 437 -19.52 35.31 23.71
N PHE A 438 -18.93 34.88 24.84
CA PHE A 438 -19.52 33.87 25.75
C PHE A 438 -19.93 34.46 27.12
N GLY A 439 -19.77 35.76 27.31
CA GLY A 439 -20.09 36.44 28.53
C GLY A 439 -19.06 36.20 29.65
N GLN A 440 -19.23 36.91 30.79
CA GLN A 440 -18.46 36.61 31.98
C GLN A 440 -19.10 35.42 32.69
N PRO A 441 -18.31 34.41 33.13
CA PRO A 441 -18.86 33.32 33.93
C PRO A 441 -19.49 33.88 35.22
N ALA A 442 -20.64 33.31 35.60
CA ALA A 442 -21.32 33.71 36.86
C ALA A 442 -20.32 33.57 38.02
N ARG A 443 -20.01 34.67 38.70
CA ARG A 443 -19.19 34.64 39.93
C ARG A 443 -19.84 33.63 40.87
N LYS A 444 -19.12 32.56 41.25
CA LYS A 444 -19.49 31.78 42.43
C LYS A 444 -19.56 32.76 43.61
N ILE A 445 -20.74 33.15 44.02
CA ILE A 445 -20.93 33.80 45.31
C ILE A 445 -20.43 32.78 46.32
N ARG A 446 -19.25 33.02 46.90
CA ARG A 446 -18.84 32.29 48.12
C ARG A 446 -19.93 32.55 49.13
N GLY A 447 -20.75 31.54 49.39
CA GLY A 447 -21.72 31.59 50.48
C GLY A 447 -20.98 31.91 51.78
N PHE A 448 -21.30 32.98 52.38
CA PHE A 448 -20.99 33.27 53.80
C PHE A 448 -21.63 32.12 54.57
N GLY A 449 -20.82 31.13 54.96
CA GLY A 449 -21.23 30.21 56.02
C GLY A 449 -21.22 30.96 57.37
N ALA A 450 -22.34 31.01 57.94
CA ALA A 450 -22.50 31.33 59.37
C ALA A 450 -22.24 30.07 60.23
#